data_9d39ab188499ed72923015dec64a3740
#
_entry.id   9d39ab188499ed72923015dec64a3740
#
_cell.length_a   1.000
_cell.length_b   1.000
_cell.length_c   1.000
_cell.angle_alpha   90.00
_cell.angle_beta   90.00
_cell.angle_gamma   90.00
#
_symmetry.space_group_name_H-M   'P 1'
#
loop_
_entity.id
_entity.type
_entity.pdbx_description
1 polymer ?
#
loop_
_entity_poly.entity_id
_entity_poly.type
_entity_poly.pdbx_seq_one_letter_code
_entity_poly.pdbx_strand_id
1 'polypeptide(L)'
;MSTTGFPAPGPGADIASQIAMHRATPVVVQNSRLLIAATMICSVIAAFFAVCMVLMVFSVLSSDGGASGGNLYNALCWGFGAFALGFSCPWLWKLSRAMADHRVTMDSRGAIFNLGTKKQPADLFLAWDQIAAIWHKRVGNAQQYYVQGKDGTQARFSSYTFFRPKHVARLIAERTGLAIQKA
;
A
#
# COMPACT_ATOMS: atom_id res chain seq x y z
N MET A 1 -44.38 -15.30 4.29
CA MET A 1 -43.18 -14.44 4.23
C MET A 1 -43.19 -13.58 5.49
N SER A 2 -42.46 -14.01 6.54
CA SER A 2 -42.38 -13.32 7.83
C SER A 2 -41.11 -12.48 7.86
N THR A 3 -41.28 -11.17 7.76
CA THR A 3 -40.21 -10.18 7.99
C THR A 3 -39.99 -10.05 9.49
N THR A 4 -38.95 -10.70 10.02
CA THR A 4 -38.43 -10.43 11.38
C THR A 4 -37.77 -9.07 11.38
N GLY A 5 -38.57 -8.03 11.71
CA GLY A 5 -38.02 -6.71 11.97
C GLY A 5 -37.18 -6.75 13.24
N PHE A 6 -35.91 -6.37 13.14
CA PHE A 6 -35.08 -6.09 14.30
C PHE A 6 -35.69 -4.90 15.04
N PRO A 7 -35.88 -5.00 16.37
CA PRO A 7 -36.37 -3.86 17.14
C PRO A 7 -35.33 -2.73 17.05
N ALA A 8 -35.82 -1.51 16.74
CA ALA A 8 -34.98 -0.33 16.81
C ALA A 8 -34.43 -0.14 18.24
N PRO A 9 -33.14 0.18 18.41
CA PRO A 9 -32.56 0.41 19.72
C PRO A 9 -33.28 1.61 20.37
N GLY A 10 -33.84 1.37 21.57
CA GLY A 10 -34.53 2.41 22.35
C GLY A 10 -33.58 3.56 22.72
N PRO A 11 -34.14 4.75 23.05
CA PRO A 11 -33.38 5.95 23.42
C PRO A 11 -32.76 5.80 24.81
N GLY A 12 -31.75 5.00 24.95
CA GLY A 12 -31.07 4.66 26.22
C GLY A 12 -30.10 3.50 26.07
N ALA A 13 -29.82 3.06 24.85
CA ALA A 13 -28.78 2.08 24.60
C ALA A 13 -27.46 2.67 25.11
N ASP A 14 -26.96 2.08 26.19
CA ASP A 14 -25.76 2.45 26.91
C ASP A 14 -24.59 2.66 25.92
N ILE A 15 -23.89 3.79 26.04
CA ILE A 15 -22.73 4.12 25.21
C ILE A 15 -21.74 2.96 25.16
N ALA A 16 -21.63 2.19 26.27
CA ALA A 16 -20.83 0.98 26.33
C ALA A 16 -21.28 -0.12 25.34
N SER A 17 -22.60 -0.29 25.13
CA SER A 17 -23.13 -1.25 24.17
C SER A 17 -22.91 -0.80 22.72
N GLN A 18 -22.99 0.49 22.43
CA GLN A 18 -22.64 1.04 21.14
C GLN A 18 -21.14 0.92 20.83
N ILE A 19 -20.27 1.16 21.82
CA ILE A 19 -18.83 0.94 21.71
C ILE A 19 -18.53 -0.55 21.48
N ALA A 20 -19.21 -1.45 22.21
CA ALA A 20 -19.06 -2.90 22.02
C ALA A 20 -19.53 -3.36 20.63
N MET A 21 -20.64 -2.79 20.12
CA MET A 21 -21.15 -3.09 18.79
C MET A 21 -20.22 -2.56 17.67
N HIS A 22 -19.63 -1.39 17.86
CA HIS A 22 -18.61 -0.84 16.96
C HIS A 22 -17.31 -1.66 16.96
N ARG A 23 -16.96 -2.31 18.09
CA ARG A 23 -15.83 -3.24 18.18
C ARG A 23 -16.13 -4.60 17.51
N ALA A 24 -17.39 -4.99 17.39
CA ALA A 24 -17.79 -6.28 16.81
C ALA A 24 -17.80 -6.27 15.26
N THR A 25 -17.98 -5.11 14.63
CA THR A 25 -17.98 -5.02 13.17
C THR A 25 -16.57 -5.16 12.61
N PRO A 26 -16.34 -6.08 11.66
CA PRO A 26 -15.04 -6.24 11.03
C PRO A 26 -14.69 -4.99 10.21
N VAL A 27 -13.53 -4.42 10.49
CA VAL A 27 -13.00 -3.28 9.73
C VAL A 27 -11.95 -3.81 8.75
N VAL A 28 -12.19 -3.63 7.46
CA VAL A 28 -11.22 -4.00 6.43
C VAL A 28 -10.56 -2.74 5.91
N VAL A 29 -9.26 -2.63 6.12
CA VAL A 29 -8.44 -1.54 5.58
C VAL A 29 -7.64 -2.09 4.40
N GLN A 30 -7.93 -1.55 3.22
CA GLN A 30 -7.22 -1.87 1.98
C GLN A 30 -6.90 -0.58 1.22
N ASN A 31 -6.00 -0.67 0.26
CA ASN A 31 -5.69 0.47 -0.59
C ASN A 31 -6.89 0.82 -1.49
N SER A 32 -7.04 2.11 -1.79
CA SER A 32 -8.08 2.56 -2.71
C SER A 32 -7.89 1.93 -4.09
N ARG A 33 -8.95 1.33 -4.64
CA ARG A 33 -8.96 0.78 -6.01
C ARG A 33 -8.58 1.84 -7.04
N LEU A 34 -8.97 3.08 -6.79
CA LEU A 34 -8.65 4.22 -7.67
C LEU A 34 -7.15 4.52 -7.67
N LEU A 35 -6.46 4.42 -6.52
CA LEU A 35 -5.02 4.60 -6.44
C LEU A 35 -4.27 3.48 -7.18
N ILE A 36 -4.72 2.23 -7.03
CA ILE A 36 -4.15 1.08 -7.74
C ILE A 36 -4.33 1.25 -9.25
N ALA A 37 -5.53 1.62 -9.70
CA ALA A 37 -5.81 1.91 -11.09
C ALA A 37 -4.93 3.06 -11.63
N ALA A 38 -4.80 4.15 -10.88
CA ALA A 38 -3.95 5.28 -11.26
C ALA A 38 -2.48 4.87 -11.43
N THR A 39 -1.93 4.07 -10.51
CA THR A 39 -0.54 3.58 -10.63
C THR A 39 -0.35 2.63 -11.82
N MET A 40 -1.35 1.79 -12.13
CA MET A 40 -1.33 0.94 -13.33
C MET A 40 -1.38 1.77 -14.61
N ILE A 41 -2.25 2.77 -14.67
CA ILE A 41 -2.35 3.68 -15.83
C ILE A 41 -1.03 4.45 -16.02
N CYS A 42 -0.45 4.98 -14.95
CA CYS A 42 0.86 5.64 -15.01
C CYS A 42 1.96 4.70 -15.54
N SER A 43 1.93 3.43 -15.17
CA SER A 43 2.87 2.42 -15.67
C SER A 43 2.71 2.20 -17.18
N VAL A 44 1.48 2.11 -17.69
CA VAL A 44 1.20 1.96 -19.14
C VAL A 44 1.63 3.21 -19.90
N ILE A 45 1.33 4.40 -19.39
CA ILE A 45 1.75 5.67 -20.00
C ILE A 45 3.27 5.76 -20.05
N ALA A 46 3.97 5.41 -18.95
CA ALA A 46 5.43 5.41 -18.92
C ALA A 46 6.03 4.45 -19.96
N ALA A 47 5.45 3.25 -20.13
CA ALA A 47 5.86 2.29 -21.15
C ALA A 47 5.66 2.85 -22.56
N PHE A 48 4.52 3.48 -22.83
CA PHE A 48 4.25 4.12 -24.13
C PHE A 48 5.28 5.21 -24.45
N PHE A 49 5.56 6.10 -23.49
CA PHE A 49 6.58 7.14 -23.69
C PHE A 49 7.98 6.57 -23.89
N ALA A 50 8.34 5.49 -23.19
CA ALA A 50 9.62 4.82 -23.40
C ALA A 50 9.76 4.30 -24.83
N VAL A 51 8.70 3.68 -25.39
CA VAL A 51 8.69 3.23 -26.78
C VAL A 51 8.81 4.41 -27.75
N CYS A 52 8.05 5.48 -27.55
CA CYS A 52 8.14 6.69 -28.40
C CYS A 52 9.56 7.29 -28.38
N MET A 53 10.21 7.34 -27.21
CA MET A 53 11.58 7.83 -27.09
C MET A 53 12.59 6.93 -27.84
N VAL A 54 12.43 5.61 -27.80
CA VAL A 54 13.27 4.68 -28.57
C VAL A 54 13.09 4.93 -30.05
N LEU A 55 11.86 5.10 -30.55
CA LEU A 55 11.59 5.41 -31.95
C LEU A 55 12.21 6.75 -32.37
N MET A 56 12.19 7.75 -31.51
CA MET A 56 12.86 9.03 -31.72
C MET A 56 14.38 8.87 -31.87
N VAL A 57 15.01 8.06 -30.99
CA VAL A 57 16.45 7.74 -31.13
C VAL A 57 16.74 7.11 -32.50
N PHE A 58 15.95 6.12 -32.90
CA PHE A 58 16.09 5.50 -34.24
C PHE A 58 15.93 6.50 -35.37
N SER A 59 14.92 7.37 -35.29
CA SER A 59 14.70 8.41 -36.32
C SER A 59 15.89 9.35 -36.43
N VAL A 60 16.47 9.80 -35.30
CA VAL A 60 17.63 10.69 -35.27
C VAL A 60 18.88 9.99 -35.86
N LEU A 61 19.09 8.72 -35.54
CA LEU A 61 20.25 7.96 -36.05
C LEU A 61 20.13 7.57 -37.54
N SER A 62 18.90 7.41 -38.03
CA SER A 62 18.63 7.04 -39.45
C SER A 62 18.56 8.24 -40.39
N SER A 63 18.57 9.48 -39.88
CA SER A 63 18.56 10.66 -40.68
C SER A 63 19.90 10.82 -41.41
N ASP A 64 19.90 11.06 -42.73
CA ASP A 64 21.08 11.16 -43.60
C ASP A 64 22.06 12.29 -43.23
N GLY A 65 21.75 13.10 -42.23
CA GLY A 65 22.60 14.17 -41.68
C GLY A 65 23.80 13.70 -40.89
N GLY A 66 24.00 12.38 -40.73
CA GLY A 66 25.14 11.82 -40.02
C GLY A 66 25.19 12.20 -38.55
N ALA A 67 26.15 11.66 -37.84
CA ALA A 67 26.41 11.95 -36.44
C ALA A 67 27.01 13.35 -36.22
N SER A 68 26.27 14.41 -36.62
CA SER A 68 26.62 15.77 -36.17
C SER A 68 26.49 15.80 -34.63
N GLY A 69 27.41 16.51 -33.96
CA GLY A 69 27.46 16.48 -32.48
C GLY A 69 26.13 16.83 -31.81
N GLY A 70 25.24 17.63 -32.45
CA GLY A 70 23.91 17.94 -31.97
C GLY A 70 22.94 16.75 -32.05
N ASN A 71 23.02 15.96 -33.11
CA ASN A 71 22.17 14.77 -33.27
C ASN A 71 22.54 13.67 -32.27
N LEU A 72 23.85 13.48 -32.04
CA LEU A 72 24.32 12.50 -31.04
C LEU A 72 23.88 12.89 -29.62
N TYR A 73 23.99 14.18 -29.25
CA TYR A 73 23.53 14.67 -27.96
C TYR A 73 22.01 14.41 -27.75
N ASN A 74 21.19 14.74 -28.76
CA ASN A 74 19.75 14.50 -28.73
C ASN A 74 19.43 13.00 -28.59
N ALA A 75 20.11 12.14 -29.35
CA ALA A 75 19.93 10.69 -29.24
C ALA A 75 20.27 10.16 -27.86
N LEU A 76 21.34 10.65 -27.25
CA LEU A 76 21.71 10.28 -25.88
C LEU A 76 20.67 10.75 -24.85
N CYS A 77 20.15 11.97 -24.94
CA CYS A 77 19.10 12.47 -24.07
C CYS A 77 17.81 11.64 -24.17
N TRP A 78 17.35 11.34 -25.37
CA TRP A 78 16.17 10.52 -25.58
C TRP A 78 16.39 9.06 -25.14
N GLY A 79 17.58 8.52 -25.42
CA GLY A 79 17.96 7.17 -24.97
C GLY A 79 17.98 7.04 -23.44
N PHE A 80 18.54 8.02 -22.74
CA PHE A 80 18.53 8.05 -21.29
C PHE A 80 17.10 8.16 -20.72
N GLY A 81 16.26 9.00 -21.32
CA GLY A 81 14.86 9.12 -20.97
C GLY A 81 14.09 7.80 -21.16
N ALA A 82 14.29 7.12 -22.28
CA ALA A 82 13.70 5.82 -22.57
C ALA A 82 14.14 4.75 -21.55
N PHE A 83 15.43 4.73 -21.23
CA PHE A 83 15.98 3.81 -20.22
C PHE A 83 15.36 4.05 -18.83
N ALA A 84 15.30 5.30 -18.38
CA ALA A 84 14.74 5.65 -17.07
C ALA A 84 13.26 5.27 -16.96
N LEU A 85 12.45 5.55 -17.98
CA LEU A 85 11.04 5.19 -18.03
C LEU A 85 10.83 3.68 -18.16
N GLY A 86 11.60 3.01 -19.01
CA GLY A 86 11.54 1.56 -19.21
C GLY A 86 11.91 0.79 -17.92
N PHE A 87 12.87 1.30 -17.16
CA PHE A 87 13.28 0.70 -15.87
C PHE A 87 12.25 0.92 -14.77
N SER A 88 11.60 2.09 -14.74
CA SER A 88 10.59 2.42 -13.72
C SER A 88 9.26 1.66 -13.92
N CYS A 89 8.90 1.33 -15.15
CA CYS A 89 7.64 0.67 -15.50
C CYS A 89 7.43 -0.69 -14.79
N PRO A 90 8.35 -1.68 -14.84
CA PRO A 90 8.17 -2.95 -14.15
C PRO A 90 8.17 -2.78 -12.61
N TRP A 91 8.85 -1.77 -12.09
CA TRP A 91 8.84 -1.46 -10.68
C TRP A 91 7.47 -0.92 -10.24
N LEU A 92 6.89 0.02 -10.97
CA LEU A 92 5.55 0.56 -10.73
C LEU A 92 4.48 -0.54 -10.84
N TRP A 93 4.61 -1.44 -11.81
CA TRP A 93 3.71 -2.57 -11.97
C TRP A 93 3.74 -3.54 -10.79
N LYS A 94 4.94 -3.89 -10.32
CA LYS A 94 5.12 -4.72 -9.10
C LYS A 94 4.56 -4.03 -7.86
N LEU A 95 4.77 -2.72 -7.74
CA LEU A 95 4.23 -1.92 -6.64
C LEU A 95 2.70 -1.90 -6.64
N SER A 96 2.08 -1.71 -7.80
CA SER A 96 0.62 -1.72 -7.95
C SER A 96 0.02 -3.05 -7.53
N ARG A 97 0.62 -4.18 -7.96
CA ARG A 97 0.18 -5.52 -7.56
C ARG A 97 0.33 -5.73 -6.05
N ALA A 98 1.47 -5.36 -5.48
CA ALA A 98 1.67 -5.47 -4.04
C ALA A 98 0.63 -4.65 -3.26
N MET A 99 0.30 -3.43 -3.73
CA MET A 99 -0.75 -2.61 -3.13
C MET A 99 -2.14 -3.23 -3.24
N ALA A 100 -2.44 -3.95 -4.32
CA ALA A 100 -3.73 -4.59 -4.53
C ALA A 100 -3.95 -5.76 -3.55
N ASP A 101 -2.89 -6.52 -3.27
CA ASP A 101 -2.95 -7.72 -2.43
C ASP A 101 -2.90 -7.39 -0.92
N HIS A 102 -2.38 -6.21 -0.57
CA HIS A 102 -2.22 -5.83 0.83
C HIS A 102 -3.53 -5.36 1.46
N ARG A 103 -3.94 -6.05 2.52
CA ARG A 103 -5.11 -5.69 3.35
C ARG A 103 -4.85 -6.00 4.82
N VAL A 104 -5.50 -5.26 5.68
CA VAL A 104 -5.57 -5.54 7.13
C VAL A 104 -7.04 -5.66 7.49
N THR A 105 -7.43 -6.81 8.00
CA THR A 105 -8.79 -7.07 8.49
C THR A 105 -8.75 -7.10 10.01
N MET A 106 -9.56 -6.28 10.65
CA MET A 106 -9.67 -6.18 12.09
C MET A 106 -11.06 -6.66 12.51
N ASP A 107 -11.14 -7.69 13.31
CA ASP A 107 -12.40 -8.22 13.84
C ASP A 107 -12.44 -8.06 15.38
N SER A 108 -13.40 -8.73 16.05
CA SER A 108 -13.53 -8.71 17.50
C SER A 108 -12.38 -9.43 18.22
N ARG A 109 -11.68 -10.35 17.55
CA ARG A 109 -10.64 -11.22 18.16
C ARG A 109 -9.24 -10.69 17.94
N GLY A 110 -9.00 -10.01 16.81
CA GLY A 110 -7.65 -9.57 16.47
C GLY A 110 -7.55 -8.89 15.10
N ALA A 111 -6.32 -8.76 14.64
CA ALA A 111 -5.99 -8.22 13.33
C ALA A 111 -5.33 -9.30 12.45
N ILE A 112 -5.83 -9.45 11.24
CA ILE A 112 -5.25 -10.30 10.19
C ILE A 112 -4.51 -9.39 9.22
N PHE A 113 -3.20 -9.58 9.11
CA PHE A 113 -2.34 -8.84 8.22
C PHE A 113 -2.05 -9.69 6.97
N ASN A 114 -2.71 -9.39 5.87
CA ASN A 114 -2.37 -9.96 4.58
C ASN A 114 -1.43 -8.97 3.87
N LEU A 115 -0.14 -9.18 4.05
CA LEU A 115 0.90 -8.26 3.56
C LEU A 115 1.74 -8.87 2.44
N GLY A 116 1.57 -10.15 2.11
CA GLY A 116 2.09 -10.82 0.92
C GLY A 116 3.59 -10.64 0.63
N THR A 117 4.42 -10.36 1.64
CA THR A 117 5.85 -10.14 1.43
C THR A 117 6.63 -11.44 1.62
N LYS A 118 7.76 -11.59 0.89
CA LYS A 118 8.65 -12.77 1.02
C LYS A 118 9.14 -13.04 2.46
N LYS A 119 9.07 -12.04 3.34
CA LYS A 119 9.55 -12.09 4.74
C LYS A 119 8.43 -12.23 5.76
N GLN A 120 7.18 -12.17 5.33
CA GLN A 120 6.02 -12.31 6.21
C GLN A 120 5.06 -13.34 5.63
N PRO A 121 4.47 -14.22 6.47
CA PRO A 121 3.41 -15.11 6.04
C PRO A 121 2.27 -14.29 5.42
N ALA A 122 1.58 -14.88 4.44
CA ALA A 122 0.53 -14.20 3.69
C ALA A 122 -0.62 -13.72 4.59
N ASP A 123 -0.92 -14.46 5.66
CA ASP A 123 -2.00 -14.17 6.60
C ASP A 123 -1.47 -14.30 8.04
N LEU A 124 -0.90 -13.21 8.55
CA LEU A 124 -0.47 -13.15 9.95
C LEU A 124 -1.64 -12.68 10.83
N PHE A 125 -2.11 -13.53 11.73
CA PHE A 125 -3.11 -13.18 12.73
C PHE A 125 -2.43 -12.77 14.04
N LEU A 126 -2.84 -11.64 14.61
CA LEU A 126 -2.47 -11.18 15.95
C LEU A 126 -3.73 -10.89 16.76
N ALA A 127 -3.97 -11.67 17.79
CA ALA A 127 -5.06 -11.42 18.73
C ALA A 127 -4.80 -10.12 19.51
N TRP A 128 -5.85 -9.38 19.89
CA TRP A 128 -5.70 -8.08 20.54
C TRP A 128 -4.92 -8.15 21.84
N ASP A 129 -5.15 -9.19 22.64
CA ASP A 129 -4.47 -9.46 23.91
C ASP A 129 -3.02 -9.92 23.73
N GLN A 130 -2.67 -10.41 22.55
CA GLN A 130 -1.32 -10.84 22.20
C GLN A 130 -0.43 -9.72 21.62
N ILE A 131 -0.99 -8.56 21.30
CA ILE A 131 -0.19 -7.43 20.84
C ILE A 131 0.56 -6.81 22.03
N ALA A 132 1.90 -6.79 21.94
CA ALA A 132 2.78 -6.28 22.98
C ALA A 132 3.16 -4.81 22.75
N ALA A 133 3.40 -4.41 21.49
CA ALA A 133 3.86 -3.08 21.17
C ALA A 133 3.52 -2.66 19.74
N ILE A 134 3.39 -1.35 19.56
CA ILE A 134 3.23 -0.71 18.25
C ILE A 134 4.26 0.40 18.16
N TRP A 135 5.12 0.38 17.15
CA TRP A 135 6.06 1.46 16.95
C TRP A 135 6.24 1.80 15.48
N HIS A 136 6.86 2.94 15.22
CA HIS A 136 7.22 3.36 13.89
C HIS A 136 8.65 3.86 13.83
N LYS A 137 9.29 3.69 12.70
CA LYS A 137 10.56 4.33 12.36
C LYS A 137 10.56 4.84 10.93
N ARG A 138 11.40 5.83 10.67
CA ARG A 138 11.65 6.31 9.32
C ARG A 138 12.80 5.52 8.70
N VAL A 139 12.58 4.95 7.52
CA VAL A 139 13.60 4.25 6.75
C VAL A 139 13.64 4.90 5.37
N GLY A 140 14.68 5.70 5.12
CA GLY A 140 14.73 6.56 3.94
C GLY A 140 13.57 7.56 3.92
N ASN A 141 12.80 7.56 2.83
CA ASN A 141 11.62 8.42 2.66
C ASN A 141 10.31 7.79 3.15
N ALA A 142 10.34 6.52 3.62
CA ALA A 142 9.16 5.81 4.06
C ALA A 142 9.03 5.77 5.58
N GLN A 143 7.80 5.98 6.07
CA GLN A 143 7.43 5.60 7.44
C GLN A 143 7.06 4.12 7.46
N GLN A 144 7.71 3.36 8.32
CA GLN A 144 7.43 1.95 8.56
C GLN A 144 6.82 1.80 9.95
N TYR A 145 5.72 1.05 10.02
CA TYR A 145 5.02 0.70 11.25
C TYR A 145 5.21 -0.78 11.54
N TYR A 146 5.31 -1.08 12.80
CA TYR A 146 5.53 -2.42 13.32
C TYR A 146 4.50 -2.69 14.39
N VAL A 147 3.86 -3.85 14.33
CA VAL A 147 2.98 -4.39 15.37
C VAL A 147 3.61 -5.70 15.83
N GLN A 148 4.00 -5.76 17.08
CA GLN A 148 4.67 -6.92 17.67
C GLN A 148 3.74 -7.69 18.58
N GLY A 149 3.67 -9.00 18.39
CA GLY A 149 3.06 -9.94 19.31
C GLY A 149 3.97 -10.25 20.49
N LYS A 150 3.37 -10.71 21.59
CA LYS A 150 4.10 -11.18 22.80
C LYS A 150 4.96 -12.40 22.53
N ASP A 151 4.61 -13.19 21.52
CA ASP A 151 5.34 -14.35 21.01
C ASP A 151 6.55 -14.00 20.12
N GLY A 152 6.80 -12.70 19.92
CA GLY A 152 7.85 -12.21 19.03
C GLY A 152 7.44 -12.11 17.56
N THR A 153 6.24 -12.54 17.17
CA THR A 153 5.73 -12.34 15.81
C THR A 153 5.60 -10.85 15.52
N GLN A 154 5.83 -10.46 14.27
CA GLN A 154 5.86 -9.04 13.89
C GLN A 154 5.17 -8.83 12.55
N ALA A 155 4.15 -7.96 12.54
CA ALA A 155 3.58 -7.41 11.32
C ALA A 155 4.28 -6.09 10.99
N ARG A 156 4.67 -5.92 9.73
CA ARG A 156 5.35 -4.72 9.23
C ARG A 156 4.63 -4.18 8.01
N PHE A 157 4.27 -2.90 8.04
CA PHE A 157 3.67 -2.20 6.91
C PHE A 157 4.24 -0.78 6.80
N SER A 158 4.15 -0.19 5.63
CA SER A 158 4.82 1.09 5.34
C SER A 158 3.97 1.94 4.39
N SER A 159 4.41 3.18 4.16
CA SER A 159 3.83 4.06 3.14
C SER A 159 3.95 3.51 1.70
N TYR A 160 4.78 2.49 1.46
CA TYR A 160 4.82 1.78 0.18
C TYR A 160 3.76 0.68 0.07
N THR A 161 3.27 0.16 1.20
CA THR A 161 2.27 -0.91 1.22
C THR A 161 0.85 -0.38 1.40
N PHE A 162 0.70 0.72 2.13
CA PHE A 162 -0.59 1.37 2.38
C PHE A 162 -0.51 2.87 2.12
N PHE A 163 -1.54 3.42 1.53
CA PHE A 163 -1.66 4.86 1.31
C PHE A 163 -1.70 5.65 2.64
N ARG A 164 -2.31 5.09 3.67
CA ARG A 164 -2.41 5.70 5.02
C ARG A 164 -1.98 4.73 6.12
N PRO A 165 -0.70 4.36 6.21
CA PRO A 165 -0.23 3.39 7.19
C PRO A 165 -0.41 3.88 8.63
N LYS A 166 -0.32 5.20 8.87
CA LYS A 166 -0.61 5.81 10.17
C LYS A 166 -2.05 5.58 10.63
N HIS A 167 -3.00 5.56 9.71
CA HIS A 167 -4.41 5.29 10.03
C HIS A 167 -4.60 3.85 10.50
N VAL A 168 -3.97 2.86 9.82
CA VAL A 168 -3.99 1.46 10.24
C VAL A 168 -3.40 1.31 11.64
N ALA A 169 -2.22 1.91 11.89
CA ALA A 169 -1.57 1.85 13.19
C ALA A 169 -2.44 2.48 14.30
N ARG A 170 -3.12 3.59 14.00
CA ARG A 170 -4.03 4.25 14.95
C ARG A 170 -5.23 3.37 15.29
N LEU A 171 -5.87 2.75 14.31
CA LEU A 171 -6.98 1.83 14.56
C LEU A 171 -6.57 0.65 15.45
N ILE A 172 -5.36 0.11 15.24
CA ILE A 172 -4.82 -0.96 16.10
C ILE A 172 -4.57 -0.43 17.51
N ALA A 173 -3.96 0.76 17.63
CA ALA A 173 -3.70 1.41 18.90
C ALA A 173 -4.99 1.68 19.70
N GLU A 174 -6.03 2.16 19.06
CA GLU A 174 -7.35 2.40 19.66
C GLU A 174 -8.00 1.10 20.18
N ARG A 175 -7.81 -0.01 19.46
CA ARG A 175 -8.36 -1.31 19.86
C ARG A 175 -7.58 -1.99 20.98
N THR A 176 -6.28 -1.80 21.03
CA THR A 176 -5.38 -2.40 22.03
C THR A 176 -5.17 -1.52 23.27
N GLY A 177 -5.48 -0.22 23.17
CA GLY A 177 -5.13 0.75 24.22
C GLY A 177 -3.64 1.10 24.26
N LEU A 178 -2.83 0.62 23.31
CA LEU A 178 -1.38 0.84 23.27
C LEU A 178 -1.04 2.16 22.58
N ALA A 179 -0.04 2.87 23.10
CA ALA A 179 0.50 4.05 22.45
C ALA A 179 1.44 3.66 21.29
N ILE A 180 1.41 4.43 20.19
CA ILE A 180 2.35 4.26 19.09
C ILE A 180 3.68 4.92 19.48
N GLN A 181 4.72 4.11 19.63
CA GLN A 181 6.07 4.56 20.01
C GLN A 181 6.87 4.97 18.77
N LYS A 182 7.80 5.89 18.97
CA LYS A 182 8.80 6.23 17.94
C LYS A 182 10.10 5.50 18.29
N ALA A 183 10.61 4.71 17.36
CA ALA A 183 11.90 4.03 17.47
C ALA A 183 13.02 4.84 16.77
#